data_883e5f88dbacd430ab0ff9e7fea6a6bd
#
_entry.id   883e5f88dbacd430ab0ff9e7fea6a6bd
#
_cell.length_a   1.000
_cell.length_b   1.000
_cell.length_c   1.000
_cell.angle_alpha   90.00
_cell.angle_beta   90.00
_cell.angle_gamma   90.00
#
_symmetry.space_group_name_H-M   'P 1'
#
loop_
_entity.id
_entity.type
_entity.pdbx_description
1 polymer ?
#
loop_
_entity_poly.entity_id
_entity_poly.type
_entity_poly.pdbx_seq_one_letter_code
_entity_poly.pdbx_strand_id
1 'polypeptide(L)'
;NGGVWVHDNKTYSGDDVAIFVLEKNIKLEDPTRTNYVFMGWDKQKGKDDVAYIFTAIWEVDKIGDGEKPDGIPDKYQKKVTFKVVNGTWEDKTSNDISYYVTLLDKEGKWNVNGTARINIPTGMTANYGYENGKWDIEPKLSVKGTNAETYTYTFTKKTDPKVDYKEPNENDKPTPATQVVDYGKKIQVKPNGGVWVHDNKTYSGDD
;
A
#
# COMPACT_ATOMS: atom_id res chain seq x y z
N ASN A 1 31.40 13.51 14.35
CA ASN A 1 30.25 12.66 13.92
C ASN A 1 29.00 13.45 13.49
N GLY A 2 29.12 14.75 13.23
CA GLY A 2 28.12 15.59 12.57
C GLY A 2 26.83 15.85 13.37
N GLY A 3 26.80 15.53 14.66
CA GLY A 3 25.69 15.84 15.56
C GLY A 3 25.87 17.17 16.27
N VAL A 4 24.83 17.61 16.99
CA VAL A 4 24.83 18.77 17.88
C VAL A 4 24.60 18.28 19.30
N TRP A 5 25.43 18.73 20.21
CA TRP A 5 25.33 18.42 21.64
C TRP A 5 25.22 19.71 22.46
N VAL A 6 24.34 19.72 23.43
CA VAL A 6 24.15 20.85 24.34
C VAL A 6 24.57 20.42 25.75
N HIS A 7 25.45 21.20 26.36
CA HIS A 7 25.90 20.97 27.73
C HIS A 7 26.11 22.34 28.42
N ASP A 8 25.63 22.49 29.64
CA ASP A 8 25.68 23.74 30.41
C ASP A 8 25.23 24.97 29.60
N ASN A 9 24.12 24.86 28.89
CA ASN A 9 23.55 25.87 28.02
C ASN A 9 24.47 26.34 26.85
N LYS A 10 25.52 25.59 26.56
CA LYS A 10 26.40 25.80 25.40
C LYS A 10 26.14 24.75 24.34
N THR A 11 26.09 25.19 23.10
CA THR A 11 25.91 24.30 21.95
C THR A 11 27.28 23.99 21.35
N TYR A 12 27.53 22.71 21.14
CA TYR A 12 28.74 22.18 20.51
C TYR A 12 28.36 21.46 19.23
N SER A 13 29.06 21.75 18.15
CA SER A 13 28.92 21.09 16.86
C SER A 13 30.30 20.73 16.32
N GLY A 14 30.42 19.55 15.73
CA GLY A 14 31.71 19.06 15.25
C GLY A 14 32.15 17.78 15.95
N ASP A 15 33.39 17.35 15.68
CA ASP A 15 33.82 16.01 16.06
C ASP A 15 34.49 15.92 17.44
N ASP A 16 35.10 17.01 17.93
CA ASP A 16 35.87 16.96 19.18
C ASP A 16 35.58 18.16 20.08
N VAL A 17 34.97 17.88 21.21
CA VAL A 17 34.77 18.86 22.29
C VAL A 17 35.38 18.30 23.57
N ALA A 18 36.38 18.99 24.11
CA ALA A 18 36.91 18.71 25.42
C ALA A 18 36.29 19.66 26.47
N ILE A 19 35.73 19.09 27.52
CA ILE A 19 35.21 19.86 28.68
C ILE A 19 35.91 19.42 29.95
N PHE A 20 36.14 20.37 30.86
CA PHE A 20 36.56 20.04 32.22
C PHE A 20 35.39 19.55 33.04
N VAL A 21 35.51 18.38 33.62
CA VAL A 21 34.55 17.78 34.53
C VAL A 21 34.95 18.14 35.95
N LEU A 22 34.15 19.03 36.56
CA LEU A 22 34.40 19.46 37.95
C LEU A 22 33.75 18.52 38.97
N GLU A 23 32.87 17.61 38.53
CA GLU A 23 32.12 16.69 39.37
C GLU A 23 32.56 15.23 39.08
N LYS A 24 32.46 14.38 40.10
CA LYS A 24 32.78 12.96 40.00
C LYS A 24 31.87 12.19 39.05
N ASN A 25 30.62 12.64 38.92
CA ASN A 25 29.59 12.08 38.03
C ASN A 25 29.11 13.13 37.04
N ILE A 26 29.26 12.87 35.76
CA ILE A 26 28.73 13.71 34.68
C ILE A 26 27.53 13.01 34.03
N LYS A 27 26.43 13.74 33.85
CA LYS A 27 25.33 13.34 32.98
C LYS A 27 25.58 13.95 31.59
N LEU A 28 25.75 13.09 30.59
CA LEU A 28 25.81 13.54 29.22
C LEU A 28 24.38 13.60 28.68
N GLU A 29 23.97 14.76 28.21
CA GLU A 29 22.71 14.93 27.49
C GLU A 29 22.80 14.27 26.11
N ASP A 30 21.66 13.78 25.62
CA ASP A 30 21.59 13.16 24.32
C ASP A 30 21.79 14.20 23.20
N PRO A 31 22.72 13.97 22.27
CA PRO A 31 22.92 14.86 21.14
C PRO A 31 21.82 14.65 20.09
N THR A 32 21.68 15.61 19.19
CA THR A 32 20.76 15.55 18.07
C THR A 32 21.49 15.53 16.73
N ARG A 33 20.94 14.81 15.75
CA ARG A 33 21.43 14.80 14.38
C ARG A 33 20.28 14.56 13.41
N THR A 34 20.14 15.43 12.43
CA THR A 34 19.06 15.33 11.42
C THR A 34 19.14 13.99 10.68
N ASN A 35 18.02 13.30 10.55
CA ASN A 35 17.86 11.98 9.91
C ASN A 35 18.63 10.84 10.58
N TYR A 36 18.86 10.94 11.89
CA TYR A 36 19.48 9.89 12.68
C TYR A 36 18.86 9.80 14.06
N VAL A 37 18.82 8.61 14.62
CA VAL A 37 18.48 8.32 16.02
C VAL A 37 19.76 8.14 16.82
N PHE A 38 19.83 8.80 17.97
CA PHE A 38 20.92 8.58 18.94
C PHE A 38 20.70 7.25 19.66
N MET A 39 21.72 6.39 19.62
CA MET A 39 21.66 5.04 20.19
C MET A 39 22.46 4.90 21.49
N GLY A 40 23.12 5.96 21.94
CA GLY A 40 23.95 5.96 23.13
C GLY A 40 25.36 6.44 22.88
N TRP A 41 26.18 6.37 23.92
CA TRP A 41 27.57 6.75 23.92
C TRP A 41 28.47 5.53 23.95
N ASP A 42 29.42 5.46 23.02
CA ASP A 42 30.61 4.59 23.15
C ASP A 42 31.63 5.29 24.05
N LYS A 43 32.04 4.65 25.14
CA LYS A 43 33.00 5.17 26.12
C LYS A 43 34.33 4.46 25.99
N GLN A 44 35.36 5.22 25.67
CA GLN A 44 36.73 4.75 25.60
C GLN A 44 37.64 5.46 26.61
N LYS A 45 38.72 4.81 27.04
CA LYS A 45 39.74 5.46 27.86
C LYS A 45 40.52 6.46 27.01
N GLY A 46 40.63 7.67 27.48
CA GLY A 46 41.44 8.70 26.85
C GLY A 46 42.95 8.48 27.05
N LYS A 47 43.72 9.40 26.49
CA LYS A 47 45.19 9.48 26.63
C LYS A 47 45.58 10.82 27.24
N ASP A 48 46.74 10.87 27.78
CA ASP A 48 47.32 12.07 28.38
C ASP A 48 46.40 12.67 29.48
N ASP A 49 45.98 13.89 29.33
CA ASP A 49 45.09 14.61 30.25
C ASP A 49 43.56 14.34 29.99
N VAL A 50 43.25 13.56 28.97
CA VAL A 50 41.86 13.15 28.65
C VAL A 50 41.53 11.84 29.35
N ALA A 51 40.65 11.87 30.36
CA ALA A 51 40.27 10.66 31.09
C ALA A 51 39.45 9.67 30.26
N TYR A 52 38.44 10.17 29.53
CA TYR A 52 37.54 9.36 28.70
C TYR A 52 37.13 10.12 27.45
N ILE A 53 36.94 9.35 26.39
CA ILE A 53 36.35 9.80 25.12
C ILE A 53 34.95 9.17 25.00
N PHE A 54 33.94 10.00 24.79
CA PHE A 54 32.56 9.55 24.52
C PHE A 54 32.21 9.85 23.08
N THR A 55 31.91 8.81 22.30
CA THR A 55 31.54 8.92 20.91
C THR A 55 30.08 8.59 20.73
N ALA A 56 29.31 9.52 20.17
CA ALA A 56 27.89 9.28 19.90
C ALA A 56 27.69 8.19 18.84
N ILE A 57 26.82 7.25 19.12
CA ILE A 57 26.43 6.17 18.21
C ILE A 57 25.12 6.58 17.55
N TRP A 58 25.08 6.50 16.21
CA TRP A 58 23.95 6.93 15.41
C TRP A 58 23.46 5.82 14.50
N GLU A 59 22.13 5.73 14.35
CA GLU A 59 21.48 4.92 13.33
C GLU A 59 20.66 5.83 12.40
N VAL A 60 20.57 5.45 11.13
CA VAL A 60 19.84 6.21 10.10
C VAL A 60 18.35 6.18 10.39
N ASP A 61 17.70 7.33 10.24
CA ASP A 61 16.26 7.55 10.37
C ASP A 61 15.83 8.51 9.24
N LYS A 62 15.42 7.94 8.12
CA LYS A 62 14.99 8.67 6.91
C LYS A 62 13.64 8.21 6.40
N ILE A 63 13.21 7.02 6.82
CA ILE A 63 11.95 6.41 6.42
C ILE A 63 11.00 6.36 7.61
N GLY A 64 9.71 6.30 7.30
CA GLY A 64 8.61 6.25 8.25
C GLY A 64 7.33 6.56 7.49
N ASP A 65 6.22 6.71 8.17
CA ASP A 65 4.96 7.08 7.54
C ASP A 65 5.08 8.45 6.86
N GLY A 66 4.71 8.50 5.56
CA GLY A 66 4.89 9.69 4.73
C GLY A 66 6.33 9.93 4.29
N GLU A 67 7.20 8.89 4.35
CA GLU A 67 8.61 8.94 3.94
C GLU A 67 9.42 10.02 4.66
N LYS A 68 9.20 10.14 5.97
CA LYS A 68 9.87 11.11 6.86
C LYS A 68 10.47 10.39 8.07
N PRO A 69 11.52 10.99 8.69
CA PRO A 69 12.05 10.51 9.97
C PRO A 69 10.96 10.44 11.03
N ASP A 70 10.89 9.35 11.76
CA ASP A 70 9.87 9.10 12.80
C ASP A 70 10.45 8.76 14.18
N GLY A 71 11.77 8.84 14.33
CA GLY A 71 12.49 8.52 15.57
C GLY A 71 12.80 7.03 15.73
N ILE A 72 12.56 6.23 14.70
CA ILE A 72 12.84 4.79 14.69
C ILE A 72 13.91 4.52 13.61
N PRO A 73 15.05 3.88 13.96
CA PRO A 73 16.06 3.58 12.95
C PRO A 73 15.49 2.73 11.80
N ASP A 74 15.77 3.14 10.57
CA ASP A 74 15.30 2.50 9.32
C ASP A 74 15.48 0.97 9.32
N LYS A 75 16.58 0.49 9.89
CA LYS A 75 16.90 -0.94 9.95
C LYS A 75 15.92 -1.78 10.78
N TYR A 76 15.09 -1.15 11.61
CA TYR A 76 14.05 -1.84 12.39
C TYR A 76 12.66 -1.66 11.82
N GLN A 77 12.56 -1.08 10.63
CA GLN A 77 11.28 -0.85 9.97
C GLN A 77 11.12 -1.74 8.74
N LYS A 78 9.87 -2.06 8.43
CA LYS A 78 9.46 -2.83 7.26
C LYS A 78 8.35 -2.11 6.54
N LYS A 79 8.53 -1.86 5.24
CA LYS A 79 7.47 -1.33 4.37
C LYS A 79 6.50 -2.45 4.00
N VAL A 80 5.21 -2.20 4.19
CA VAL A 80 4.12 -3.07 3.76
C VAL A 80 3.26 -2.30 2.78
N THR A 81 2.92 -2.93 1.66
CA THR A 81 2.10 -2.34 0.61
C THR A 81 0.96 -3.27 0.25
N PHE A 82 -0.26 -2.74 0.16
CA PHE A 82 -1.43 -3.43 -0.36
C PHE A 82 -1.87 -2.77 -1.65
N LYS A 83 -2.19 -3.59 -2.64
CA LYS A 83 -2.69 -3.18 -3.95
C LYS A 83 -4.03 -3.82 -4.23
N VAL A 84 -4.92 -3.08 -4.91
CA VAL A 84 -6.17 -3.63 -5.44
C VAL A 84 -6.18 -3.48 -6.96
N VAL A 85 -6.52 -4.55 -7.66
CA VAL A 85 -6.56 -4.59 -9.12
C VAL A 85 -7.97 -4.93 -9.57
N ASN A 86 -8.50 -4.16 -10.52
CA ASN A 86 -9.85 -4.30 -11.05
C ASN A 86 -10.95 -4.14 -9.98
N GLY A 87 -10.68 -3.36 -8.95
CA GLY A 87 -11.60 -3.08 -7.87
C GLY A 87 -11.20 -1.85 -7.06
N THR A 88 -11.86 -1.65 -5.92
CA THR A 88 -11.59 -0.59 -4.98
C THR A 88 -11.53 -1.12 -3.56
N TRP A 89 -10.89 -0.38 -2.67
CA TRP A 89 -10.97 -0.56 -1.23
C TRP A 89 -12.36 -0.17 -0.71
N GLU A 90 -12.60 -0.34 0.58
CA GLU A 90 -13.86 0.02 1.24
C GLU A 90 -14.21 1.51 1.07
N ASP A 91 -13.21 2.40 1.07
CA ASP A 91 -13.34 3.86 0.87
C ASP A 91 -13.56 4.26 -0.61
N LYS A 92 -13.72 3.30 -1.52
CA LYS A 92 -13.90 3.47 -2.96
C LYS A 92 -12.68 4.02 -3.71
N THR A 93 -11.51 4.06 -3.07
CA THR A 93 -10.24 4.37 -3.74
C THR A 93 -9.59 3.09 -4.29
N SER A 94 -8.63 3.26 -5.21
CA SER A 94 -7.80 2.17 -5.75
C SER A 94 -6.31 2.43 -5.60
N ASN A 95 -5.95 3.45 -4.81
CA ASN A 95 -4.55 3.78 -4.56
C ASN A 95 -3.87 2.71 -3.72
N ASP A 96 -2.57 2.52 -3.92
CA ASP A 96 -1.76 1.65 -3.07
C ASP A 96 -1.81 2.15 -1.62
N ILE A 97 -2.07 1.24 -0.68
CA ILE A 97 -1.98 1.50 0.75
C ILE A 97 -0.58 1.07 1.19
N SER A 98 0.28 2.04 1.54
CA SER A 98 1.64 1.76 2.00
C SER A 98 1.91 2.42 3.35
N TYR A 99 2.56 1.68 4.25
CA TYR A 99 3.00 2.19 5.54
C TYR A 99 4.20 1.40 6.06
N TYR A 100 4.86 1.93 7.09
CA TYR A 100 5.97 1.27 7.76
C TYR A 100 5.52 0.69 9.09
N VAL A 101 6.06 -0.46 9.45
CA VAL A 101 5.84 -1.11 10.75
C VAL A 101 7.16 -1.37 11.43
N THR A 102 7.19 -1.18 12.75
CA THR A 102 8.39 -1.38 13.57
C THR A 102 8.50 -2.83 14.01
N LEU A 103 9.64 -3.44 13.74
CA LEU A 103 9.96 -4.81 14.12
C LEU A 103 10.44 -4.87 15.57
N LEU A 104 9.73 -5.61 16.40
CA LEU A 104 10.00 -5.76 17.82
C LEU A 104 10.26 -7.21 18.19
N ASP A 105 11.12 -7.42 19.17
CA ASP A 105 11.26 -8.71 19.85
C ASP A 105 10.12 -8.95 20.86
N LYS A 106 10.22 -10.04 21.60
CA LYS A 106 9.19 -10.42 22.59
C LYS A 106 9.13 -9.46 23.79
N GLU A 107 10.22 -8.76 24.06
CA GLU A 107 10.35 -7.76 25.12
C GLU A 107 9.91 -6.36 24.66
N GLY A 108 9.49 -6.21 23.38
CA GLY A 108 9.09 -4.93 22.81
C GLY A 108 10.25 -4.02 22.41
N LYS A 109 11.46 -4.56 22.27
CA LYS A 109 12.64 -3.80 21.81
C LYS A 109 12.81 -3.93 20.31
N TRP A 110 13.38 -2.91 19.71
CA TRP A 110 13.72 -2.90 18.28
C TRP A 110 14.63 -4.07 17.90
N ASN A 111 14.21 -4.85 16.89
CA ASN A 111 14.96 -6.03 16.49
C ASN A 111 14.76 -6.34 15.00
N VAL A 112 15.84 -6.39 14.22
CA VAL A 112 15.80 -6.70 12.78
C VAL A 112 15.17 -8.06 12.45
N ASN A 113 15.22 -9.00 13.40
CA ASN A 113 14.60 -10.32 13.31
C ASN A 113 13.25 -10.38 14.04
N GLY A 114 12.76 -9.23 14.50
CA GLY A 114 11.51 -9.09 15.22
C GLY A 114 10.30 -9.30 14.32
N THR A 115 9.15 -9.08 14.91
CA THR A 115 7.85 -9.16 14.23
C THR A 115 7.08 -7.86 14.41
N ALA A 116 6.18 -7.58 13.47
CA ALA A 116 5.22 -6.49 13.58
C ALA A 116 3.83 -6.95 13.17
N ARG A 117 2.79 -6.37 13.77
CA ARG A 117 1.41 -6.56 13.30
C ARG A 117 1.13 -5.61 12.15
N ILE A 118 0.31 -6.09 11.20
CA ILE A 118 -0.17 -5.28 10.08
C ILE A 118 -1.69 -5.25 10.07
N ASN A 119 -2.25 -4.19 9.49
CA ASN A 119 -3.67 -4.02 9.29
C ASN A 119 -3.99 -4.44 7.85
N ILE A 120 -4.65 -5.58 7.69
CA ILE A 120 -5.04 -6.09 6.37
C ILE A 120 -6.31 -5.37 5.93
N PRO A 121 -6.32 -4.70 4.75
CA PRO A 121 -7.52 -4.07 4.23
C PRO A 121 -8.64 -5.08 4.00
N THR A 122 -9.87 -4.65 4.22
CA THR A 122 -11.10 -5.43 4.01
C THR A 122 -12.09 -4.64 3.16
N GLY A 123 -13.24 -5.21 2.85
CA GLY A 123 -14.31 -4.51 2.16
C GLY A 123 -14.04 -4.19 0.68
N MET A 124 -13.08 -4.90 0.04
CA MET A 124 -12.78 -4.72 -1.37
C MET A 124 -14.02 -4.98 -2.23
N THR A 125 -14.24 -4.13 -3.24
CA THR A 125 -15.38 -4.22 -4.16
C THR A 125 -14.88 -4.31 -5.61
N ALA A 126 -15.41 -5.26 -6.38
CA ALA A 126 -15.07 -5.41 -7.80
C ALA A 126 -15.56 -4.22 -8.63
N ASN A 127 -14.77 -3.80 -9.62
CA ASN A 127 -15.23 -2.92 -10.68
C ASN A 127 -16.28 -3.62 -11.56
N TYR A 128 -17.07 -2.83 -12.28
CA TYR A 128 -18.05 -3.38 -13.23
C TYR A 128 -17.36 -4.36 -14.21
N GLY A 129 -17.96 -5.52 -14.43
CA GLY A 129 -17.42 -6.56 -15.31
C GLY A 129 -16.36 -7.48 -14.65
N TYR A 130 -16.10 -7.34 -13.35
CA TYR A 130 -15.17 -8.18 -12.59
C TYR A 130 -15.88 -8.84 -11.40
N GLU A 131 -15.29 -9.93 -10.90
CA GLU A 131 -15.78 -10.72 -9.78
C GLU A 131 -14.66 -11.54 -9.12
N ASN A 132 -15.00 -12.29 -8.08
CA ASN A 132 -14.12 -13.30 -7.46
C ASN A 132 -12.71 -12.80 -7.15
N GLY A 133 -12.64 -11.76 -6.30
CA GLY A 133 -11.37 -11.22 -5.85
C GLY A 133 -10.61 -12.19 -4.95
N LYS A 134 -9.28 -12.22 -5.10
CA LYS A 134 -8.38 -13.02 -4.25
C LYS A 134 -7.03 -12.33 -4.10
N TRP A 135 -6.35 -12.64 -3.00
CA TRP A 135 -4.96 -12.26 -2.79
C TRP A 135 -4.02 -13.12 -3.66
N ASP A 136 -2.93 -12.52 -4.15
CA ASP A 136 -1.80 -13.23 -4.76
C ASP A 136 -1.06 -14.09 -3.72
N ILE A 137 -0.83 -13.50 -2.55
CA ILE A 137 -0.33 -14.15 -1.34
C ILE A 137 -1.26 -13.73 -0.21
N GLU A 138 -1.82 -14.70 0.51
CA GLU A 138 -2.72 -14.41 1.65
C GLU A 138 -1.95 -13.67 2.75
N PRO A 139 -2.31 -12.42 3.08
CA PRO A 139 -1.61 -11.64 4.10
C PRO A 139 -1.80 -12.27 5.48
N LYS A 140 -0.72 -12.33 6.25
CA LYS A 140 -0.75 -12.72 7.66
C LYS A 140 -0.80 -11.48 8.54
N LEU A 141 -1.52 -11.56 9.66
CA LEU A 141 -1.61 -10.46 10.63
C LEU A 141 -0.24 -10.03 11.22
N SER A 142 0.78 -10.84 11.06
CA SER A 142 2.13 -10.55 11.55
C SER A 142 3.15 -10.76 10.45
N VAL A 143 4.00 -9.77 10.25
CA VAL A 143 5.13 -9.79 9.32
C VAL A 143 6.45 -9.91 10.08
N LYS A 144 7.52 -10.34 9.39
CA LYS A 144 8.82 -10.64 9.96
C LYS A 144 9.94 -10.16 9.04
N GLY A 145 11.07 -9.73 9.64
CA GLY A 145 12.25 -9.28 8.89
C GLY A 145 12.01 -7.96 8.15
N THR A 146 13.07 -7.38 7.63
CA THR A 146 13.11 -5.99 7.12
C THR A 146 12.77 -5.84 5.63
N ASN A 147 12.75 -6.94 4.86
CA ASN A 147 12.41 -6.87 3.43
C ASN A 147 10.97 -6.38 3.24
N ALA A 148 10.77 -5.40 2.35
CA ALA A 148 9.45 -4.92 2.01
C ALA A 148 8.54 -6.06 1.50
N GLU A 149 7.26 -6.00 1.85
CA GLU A 149 6.24 -6.94 1.39
C GLU A 149 5.14 -6.22 0.64
N THR A 150 4.69 -6.82 -0.45
CA THR A 150 3.55 -6.31 -1.22
C THR A 150 2.54 -7.44 -1.37
N TYR A 151 1.27 -7.13 -1.12
CA TYR A 151 0.12 -8.02 -1.27
C TYR A 151 -0.83 -7.42 -2.29
N THR A 152 -1.25 -8.19 -3.29
CA THR A 152 -2.13 -7.72 -4.34
C THR A 152 -3.46 -8.48 -4.30
N TYR A 153 -4.56 -7.74 -4.15
CA TYR A 153 -5.91 -8.28 -4.26
C TYR A 153 -6.44 -8.05 -5.66
N THR A 154 -6.67 -9.12 -6.43
CA THR A 154 -7.07 -9.03 -7.83
C THR A 154 -8.45 -9.63 -8.04
N PHE A 155 -9.35 -8.83 -8.63
CA PHE A 155 -10.63 -9.31 -9.16
C PHE A 155 -10.45 -9.84 -10.58
N THR A 156 -11.07 -10.97 -10.88
CA THR A 156 -11.05 -11.59 -12.21
C THR A 156 -12.16 -11.05 -13.09
N LYS A 157 -11.89 -10.91 -14.39
CA LYS A 157 -12.91 -10.53 -15.35
C LYS A 157 -14.01 -11.57 -15.38
N LYS A 158 -15.27 -11.14 -15.35
CA LYS A 158 -16.42 -12.02 -15.58
C LYS A 158 -16.25 -12.68 -16.93
N THR A 159 -16.33 -13.99 -16.97
CA THR A 159 -16.51 -14.67 -18.23
C THR A 159 -18.00 -14.57 -18.54
N ASP A 160 -18.35 -13.90 -19.64
CA ASP A 160 -19.69 -14.08 -20.18
C ASP A 160 -19.93 -15.59 -20.30
N PRO A 161 -21.05 -16.10 -19.78
CA PRO A 161 -21.39 -17.49 -20.08
C PRO A 161 -21.29 -17.59 -21.62
N LYS A 162 -20.44 -18.49 -22.10
CA LYS A 162 -20.50 -18.86 -23.51
C LYS A 162 -21.94 -19.31 -23.73
N VAL A 163 -22.75 -18.41 -24.25
CA VAL A 163 -23.97 -18.82 -24.89
C VAL A 163 -23.46 -19.63 -26.06
N ASP A 164 -23.56 -20.96 -25.99
CA ASP A 164 -23.44 -21.79 -27.18
C ASP A 164 -24.58 -21.34 -28.08
N TYR A 165 -24.30 -20.30 -28.89
CA TYR A 165 -25.20 -19.90 -29.96
C TYR A 165 -25.14 -21.03 -30.96
N LYS A 166 -26.06 -21.99 -30.81
CA LYS A 166 -26.44 -22.83 -31.91
C LYS A 166 -27.17 -21.96 -32.89
N GLU A 167 -26.58 -21.69 -34.04
CA GLU A 167 -27.38 -21.12 -35.14
C GLU A 167 -28.63 -21.99 -35.26
N PRO A 168 -29.83 -21.37 -35.18
CA PRO A 168 -31.07 -22.13 -35.40
C PRO A 168 -30.95 -22.80 -36.75
N ASN A 169 -31.21 -24.10 -36.77
CA ASN A 169 -31.34 -24.82 -38.04
C ASN A 169 -32.37 -24.09 -38.90
N GLU A 170 -32.15 -23.98 -40.19
CA GLU A 170 -33.12 -23.33 -41.08
C GLU A 170 -34.56 -23.81 -40.91
N ASN A 171 -34.71 -25.08 -40.50
CA ASN A 171 -36.02 -25.69 -40.20
C ASN A 171 -36.65 -25.22 -38.87
N ASP A 172 -35.87 -24.58 -37.97
CA ASP A 172 -36.35 -24.05 -36.69
C ASP A 172 -36.69 -22.55 -36.77
N LYS A 173 -36.46 -21.92 -37.93
CA LYS A 173 -36.87 -20.54 -38.15
C LYS A 173 -38.41 -20.49 -38.26
N PRO A 174 -39.09 -19.73 -37.39
CA PRO A 174 -40.53 -19.55 -37.57
C PRO A 174 -40.78 -18.90 -38.93
N THR A 175 -41.64 -19.48 -39.69
CA THR A 175 -42.12 -18.90 -40.97
C THR A 175 -42.74 -17.54 -40.65
N PRO A 176 -42.33 -16.45 -41.32
CA PRO A 176 -42.90 -15.15 -41.07
C PRO A 176 -44.41 -15.22 -41.30
N ALA A 177 -45.18 -15.06 -40.23
CA ALA A 177 -46.63 -15.07 -40.33
C ALA A 177 -47.10 -13.74 -40.95
N THR A 178 -47.93 -13.84 -41.98
CA THR A 178 -48.63 -12.68 -42.51
C THR A 178 -49.61 -12.16 -41.45
N GLN A 179 -49.42 -10.91 -41.04
CA GLN A 179 -50.28 -10.25 -40.09
C GLN A 179 -51.39 -9.48 -40.85
N VAL A 180 -52.63 -9.66 -40.43
CA VAL A 180 -53.73 -8.88 -40.96
C VAL A 180 -53.85 -7.61 -40.13
N VAL A 181 -53.76 -6.46 -40.78
CA VAL A 181 -53.90 -5.12 -40.16
C VAL A 181 -54.93 -4.30 -40.89
N ASP A 182 -55.50 -3.32 -40.18
CA ASP A 182 -56.52 -2.43 -40.75
C ASP A 182 -55.92 -1.55 -41.85
N TYR A 183 -56.51 -1.53 -43.03
CA TYR A 183 -56.09 -0.71 -44.13
C TYR A 183 -56.03 0.76 -43.76
N GLY A 184 -54.97 1.47 -44.11
CA GLY A 184 -54.83 2.91 -43.86
C GLY A 184 -54.46 3.26 -42.41
N LYS A 185 -54.21 2.29 -41.54
CA LYS A 185 -53.69 2.51 -40.17
C LYS A 185 -52.18 2.34 -40.10
N LYS A 186 -51.56 3.06 -39.18
CA LYS A 186 -50.14 2.87 -38.84
C LYS A 186 -49.98 1.73 -37.87
N ILE A 187 -48.96 0.93 -38.05
CA ILE A 187 -48.51 -0.06 -37.07
C ILE A 187 -47.15 0.39 -36.48
N GLN A 188 -46.90 0.03 -35.25
CA GLN A 188 -45.57 0.20 -34.63
C GLN A 188 -44.90 -1.15 -34.48
N VAL A 189 -43.68 -1.25 -34.95
CA VAL A 189 -42.86 -2.44 -34.82
C VAL A 189 -41.67 -2.13 -33.95
N LYS A 190 -41.42 -2.94 -32.90
CA LYS A 190 -40.26 -2.81 -32.03
C LYS A 190 -39.36 -4.02 -32.23
N PRO A 191 -38.20 -3.88 -32.89
CA PRO A 191 -37.28 -4.97 -33.12
C PRO A 191 -36.62 -5.53 -31.83
N ASN A 192 -36.77 -4.84 -30.70
CA ASN A 192 -36.28 -5.24 -29.39
C ASN A 192 -34.78 -5.70 -29.40
N GLY A 193 -33.90 -4.82 -29.88
CA GLY A 193 -32.47 -5.08 -30.02
C GLY A 193 -32.06 -5.82 -31.30
N GLY A 194 -33.02 -6.24 -32.14
CA GLY A 194 -32.79 -6.81 -33.46
C GLY A 194 -32.83 -5.78 -34.58
N VAL A 195 -32.85 -6.24 -35.81
CA VAL A 195 -32.99 -5.45 -37.04
C VAL A 195 -34.20 -5.90 -37.79
N TRP A 196 -35.05 -4.96 -38.23
CA TRP A 196 -36.19 -5.23 -39.07
C TRP A 196 -36.02 -4.54 -40.42
N VAL A 197 -36.29 -5.28 -41.49
CA VAL A 197 -36.21 -4.79 -42.87
C VAL A 197 -37.60 -4.76 -43.49
N HIS A 198 -38.03 -3.61 -44.00
CA HIS A 198 -39.27 -3.42 -44.70
C HIS A 198 -39.08 -2.45 -45.89
N ASP A 199 -39.57 -2.82 -47.04
CA ASP A 199 -39.45 -2.04 -48.26
C ASP A 199 -38.02 -1.58 -48.57
N ASN A 200 -37.04 -2.50 -48.42
CA ASN A 200 -35.63 -2.23 -48.59
C ASN A 200 -35.01 -1.21 -47.62
N LYS A 201 -35.72 -0.84 -46.53
CA LYS A 201 -35.21 -0.01 -45.45
C LYS A 201 -34.99 -0.85 -44.23
N THR A 202 -33.88 -0.58 -43.61
CA THR A 202 -33.47 -1.25 -42.34
C THR A 202 -33.82 -0.35 -41.17
N TYR A 203 -34.47 -0.90 -40.16
CA TYR A 203 -34.84 -0.26 -38.91
C TYR A 203 -34.10 -1.00 -37.78
N SER A 204 -33.45 -0.27 -36.91
CA SER A 204 -32.76 -0.80 -35.74
C SER A 204 -33.07 0.05 -34.54
N GLY A 205 -33.22 -0.57 -33.38
CA GLY A 205 -33.57 0.12 -32.15
C GLY A 205 -35.07 0.08 -31.81
N ASP A 206 -35.44 0.86 -30.81
CA ASP A 206 -36.80 0.92 -30.25
C ASP A 206 -37.68 2.06 -30.83
N ASP A 207 -37.39 2.51 -32.03
CA ASP A 207 -38.14 3.59 -32.72
C ASP A 207 -39.47 3.13 -33.29
#